data_d3b45507bc80b1c11c0c91374b4af7d9
#
_entry.id   d3b45507bc80b1c11c0c91374b4af7d9
#
_cell.length_a   1.000
_cell.length_b   1.000
_cell.length_c   1.000
_cell.angle_alpha   90.00
_cell.angle_beta   90.00
_cell.angle_gamma   90.00
#
_symmetry.space_group_name_H-M   'P 1'
#
loop_
_entity.id
_entity.type
_entity.pdbx_description
1 polymer ?
#
loop_
_entity_poly.entity_id
_entity_poly.type
_entity_poly.pdbx_seq_one_letter_code
_entity_poly.pdbx_strand_id
1 'polypeptide(L)'
;MSKKSHEHFGELQRAVMEIVWELGEASVRQVLKRLCWKKELAYTTILTSMQRLEKAGWLRHRVEGTKNIYMPTWTRAQASTRSVRRFVQRMFNGNTLLLFRQLVEEGELSDKELRELQKLINKKRKERGK
;
A
#
# COMPACT_ATOMS: atom_id res chain seq x y z
N MET A 1 21.05 3.69 2.71
CA MET A 1 20.46 3.03 2.15
C MET A 1 19.31 2.43 2.68
N SER A 2 19.34 1.84 3.66
CA SER A 2 18.21 1.15 4.12
C SER A 2 17.04 1.97 4.48
N LYS A 3 17.22 3.18 4.75
CA LYS A 3 16.14 3.91 5.20
C LYS A 3 15.11 4.06 4.22
N LYS A 4 15.33 3.90 2.97
CA LYS A 4 14.33 4.03 2.11
C LYS A 4 13.39 2.97 2.14
N SER A 5 13.61 1.89 2.73
CA SER A 5 12.72 0.79 2.74
C SER A 5 11.38 1.09 3.34
N HIS A 6 11.26 2.11 4.13
CA HIS A 6 9.98 2.42 4.70
C HIS A 6 9.06 3.04 3.69
N GLU A 7 9.61 3.73 2.74
CA GLU A 7 8.81 4.43 1.79
C GLU A 7 8.68 3.71 0.49
N HIS A 8 9.69 2.92 0.15
CA HIS A 8 9.67 2.23 -1.09
C HIS A 8 9.83 0.76 -0.85
N PHE A 9 8.82 0.02 -1.15
CA PHE A 9 8.97 -1.41 -1.12
C PHE A 9 9.60 -1.84 -2.41
N GLY A 10 10.45 -2.83 -2.36
CA GLY A 10 10.90 -3.48 -3.57
C GLY A 10 9.71 -4.15 -4.20
N GLU A 11 9.88 -4.56 -5.43
CA GLU A 11 8.82 -5.23 -6.15
C GLU A 11 8.35 -6.48 -5.43
N LEU A 12 9.27 -7.22 -4.86
CA LEU A 12 8.91 -8.44 -4.16
C LEU A 12 8.06 -8.15 -2.94
N GLN A 13 8.46 -7.15 -2.17
CA GLN A 13 7.70 -6.82 -0.97
C GLN A 13 6.31 -6.34 -1.30
N ARG A 14 6.18 -5.59 -2.40
CA ARG A 14 4.88 -5.14 -2.83
C ARG A 14 4.01 -6.33 -3.24
N ALA A 15 4.60 -7.28 -3.98
CA ALA A 15 3.86 -8.46 -4.39
C ALA A 15 3.41 -9.30 -3.19
N VAL A 16 4.27 -9.40 -2.19
CA VAL A 16 3.94 -10.14 -0.97
C VAL A 16 2.76 -9.47 -0.26
N MET A 17 2.81 -8.15 -0.12
CA MET A 17 1.72 -7.46 0.55
C MET A 17 0.40 -7.61 -0.19
N GLU A 18 0.43 -7.57 -1.53
CA GLU A 18 -0.80 -7.75 -2.31
C GLU A 18 -1.42 -9.10 -2.03
N ILE A 19 -0.59 -10.12 -1.93
CA ILE A 19 -1.08 -11.46 -1.66
C ILE A 19 -1.65 -11.57 -0.26
N VAL A 20 -0.97 -11.00 0.72
CA VAL A 20 -1.46 -11.06 2.10
C VAL A 20 -2.78 -10.32 2.23
N TRP A 21 -2.92 -9.17 1.59
CA TRP A 21 -4.18 -8.45 1.62
C TRP A 21 -5.29 -9.26 0.95
N GLU A 22 -4.95 -9.89 -0.15
CA GLU A 22 -5.94 -10.68 -0.87
C GLU A 22 -6.42 -11.88 -0.06
N LEU A 23 -5.51 -12.56 0.62
CA LEU A 23 -5.85 -13.74 1.41
C LEU A 23 -6.34 -13.41 2.82
N GLY A 24 -6.07 -12.22 3.29
CA GLY A 24 -6.40 -11.81 4.65
C GLY A 24 -5.33 -12.18 5.65
N GLU A 25 -4.73 -13.33 5.50
CA GLU A 25 -3.59 -13.75 6.29
C GLU A 25 -2.93 -14.88 5.51
N ALA A 26 -1.65 -15.10 5.74
CA ALA A 26 -0.93 -16.10 4.96
C ALA A 26 0.34 -16.56 5.64
N SER A 27 0.68 -17.82 5.42
CA SER A 27 1.96 -18.34 5.83
C SER A 27 2.96 -18.04 4.72
N VAL A 28 4.24 -18.23 5.02
CA VAL A 28 5.29 -18.05 4.01
C VAL A 28 5.05 -18.98 2.82
N ARG A 29 4.66 -20.21 3.10
CA ARG A 29 4.42 -21.16 2.04
C ARG A 29 3.30 -20.78 1.11
N GLN A 30 2.24 -20.21 1.67
CA GLN A 30 1.13 -19.77 0.84
C GLN A 30 1.53 -18.63 -0.08
N VAL A 31 2.33 -17.71 0.43
CA VAL A 31 2.81 -16.60 -0.38
C VAL A 31 3.74 -17.12 -1.47
N LEU A 32 4.64 -18.02 -1.08
CA LEU A 32 5.57 -18.61 -2.04
C LEU A 32 4.83 -19.30 -3.19
N LYS A 33 3.80 -20.04 -2.85
CA LYS A 33 3.02 -20.74 -3.83
C LYS A 33 2.39 -19.80 -4.84
N ARG A 34 1.89 -18.66 -4.36
CA ARG A 34 1.28 -17.69 -5.25
C ARG A 34 2.29 -17.03 -6.18
N LEU A 35 3.53 -16.90 -5.75
CA LEU A 35 4.55 -16.21 -6.51
C LEU A 35 5.36 -17.10 -7.42
N CYS A 36 5.41 -18.39 -7.15
CA CYS A 36 6.26 -19.29 -7.90
C CYS A 36 5.94 -19.41 -9.37
N TRP A 37 4.71 -19.13 -9.77
CA TRP A 37 4.37 -19.28 -11.16
C TRP A 37 5.04 -18.21 -12.02
N LYS A 38 5.48 -17.14 -11.40
CA LYS A 38 6.13 -16.09 -12.17
C LYS A 38 7.61 -16.29 -12.29
N LYS A 39 8.24 -16.73 -11.25
CA LYS A 39 9.66 -17.03 -11.28
C LYS A 39 9.95 -17.86 -10.06
N GLU A 40 11.03 -18.60 -10.15
CA GLU A 40 11.39 -19.44 -9.03
C GLU A 40 11.98 -18.62 -7.91
N LEU A 41 11.37 -18.71 -6.75
CA LEU A 41 11.84 -17.99 -5.59
C LEU A 41 12.03 -18.98 -4.45
N ALA A 42 13.05 -18.75 -3.66
CA ALA A 42 13.32 -19.63 -2.53
C ALA A 42 12.45 -19.25 -1.35
N TYR A 43 12.14 -20.26 -0.54
CA TYR A 43 11.39 -20.05 0.68
C TYR A 43 12.05 -18.98 1.55
N THR A 44 13.37 -19.04 1.70
CA THR A 44 14.07 -18.09 2.54
C THR A 44 13.97 -16.65 2.02
N THR A 45 13.86 -16.48 0.71
CA THR A 45 13.70 -15.17 0.13
C THR A 45 12.38 -14.56 0.55
N ILE A 46 11.32 -15.37 0.50
CA ILE A 46 10.00 -14.89 0.90
C ILE A 46 9.95 -14.66 2.40
N LEU A 47 10.54 -15.58 3.17
CA LEU A 47 10.56 -15.42 4.61
C LEU A 47 11.26 -14.11 5.01
N THR A 48 12.41 -13.85 4.41
CA THR A 48 13.15 -12.63 4.70
C THR A 48 12.32 -11.39 4.35
N SER A 49 11.65 -11.45 3.23
CA SER A 49 10.81 -10.35 2.79
C SER A 49 9.69 -10.09 3.81
N MET A 50 9.04 -11.16 4.27
CA MET A 50 7.94 -11.00 5.23
C MET A 50 8.45 -10.54 6.60
N GLN A 51 9.63 -10.99 6.99
CA GLN A 51 10.22 -10.53 8.24
C GLN A 51 10.56 -9.04 8.17
N ARG A 52 11.04 -8.60 7.02
CA ARG A 52 11.33 -7.18 6.84
C ARG A 52 10.07 -6.35 6.86
N LEU A 53 9.01 -6.85 6.27
CA LEU A 53 7.73 -6.17 6.29
C LEU A 53 7.20 -6.08 7.72
N GLU A 54 7.39 -7.13 8.49
CA GLU A 54 6.97 -7.09 9.89
C GLU A 54 7.77 -6.08 10.67
N LYS A 55 9.08 -6.05 10.46
CA LYS A 55 9.93 -5.12 11.16
C LYS A 55 9.57 -3.69 10.81
N ALA A 56 9.16 -3.46 9.57
CA ALA A 56 8.77 -2.13 9.14
C ALA A 56 7.35 -1.75 9.58
N GLY A 57 6.64 -2.67 10.22
CA GLY A 57 5.31 -2.38 10.73
C GLY A 57 4.16 -2.68 9.81
N TRP A 58 4.42 -3.33 8.68
CA TRP A 58 3.36 -3.65 7.71
C TRP A 58 2.67 -4.97 7.97
N LEU A 59 3.38 -5.89 8.63
CA LEU A 59 2.83 -7.21 8.96
C LEU A 59 3.02 -7.49 10.42
N ARG A 60 2.20 -8.41 10.93
CA ARG A 60 2.42 -8.99 12.24
C ARG A 60 2.11 -10.46 12.07
N HIS A 61 2.49 -11.28 13.00
CA HIS A 61 2.23 -12.71 12.86
C HIS A 61 1.79 -13.34 14.16
N ARG A 62 1.17 -14.49 14.04
CA ARG A 62 0.89 -15.33 15.18
C ARG A 62 1.46 -16.70 14.84
N VAL A 63 1.72 -17.48 15.87
CA VAL A 63 2.25 -18.83 15.68
C VAL A 63 1.11 -19.82 15.69
N GLU A 64 1.09 -20.71 14.70
CA GLU A 64 0.07 -21.74 14.65
C GLU A 64 0.79 -23.04 14.40
N GLY A 65 0.96 -23.87 15.43
CA GLY A 65 1.75 -25.08 15.32
C GLY A 65 3.20 -24.72 15.06
N THR A 66 3.74 -25.14 13.94
CA THR A 66 5.11 -24.84 13.59
C THR A 66 5.22 -23.73 12.57
N LYS A 67 4.10 -23.09 12.23
CA LYS A 67 4.10 -22.05 11.23
C LYS A 67 3.81 -20.70 11.80
N ASN A 68 4.30 -19.69 11.12
CA ASN A 68 3.94 -18.33 11.42
C ASN A 68 2.91 -17.91 10.39
N ILE A 69 1.81 -17.34 10.86
CA ILE A 69 0.76 -16.85 9.99
C ILE A 69 0.81 -15.33 10.04
N TYR A 70 1.07 -14.72 8.90
CA TYR A 70 1.24 -13.28 8.84
C TYR A 70 -0.06 -12.59 8.46
N MET A 71 -0.29 -11.44 9.06
CA MET A 71 -1.49 -10.63 8.82
C MET A 71 -1.08 -9.20 8.60
N PRO A 72 -1.82 -8.46 7.79
CA PRO A 72 -1.46 -7.07 7.57
C PRO A 72 -1.87 -6.24 8.79
N THR A 73 -1.08 -5.23 9.10
CA THR A 73 -1.41 -4.32 10.19
C THR A 73 -2.32 -3.20 9.70
N TRP A 74 -2.29 -2.95 8.38
CA TRP A 74 -3.16 -1.96 7.77
C TRP A 74 -3.89 -2.59 6.60
N THR A 75 -5.09 -2.12 6.34
CA THR A 75 -5.79 -2.54 5.13
C THR A 75 -5.10 -1.92 3.93
N ARG A 76 -5.41 -2.43 2.75
CA ARG A 76 -4.86 -1.85 1.54
C ARG A 76 -5.23 -0.38 1.42
N ALA A 77 -6.48 -0.03 1.75
CA ALA A 77 -6.92 1.35 1.68
C ALA A 77 -6.14 2.25 2.64
N GLN A 78 -5.91 1.76 3.86
CA GLN A 78 -5.15 2.54 4.83
C GLN A 78 -3.70 2.73 4.38
N ALA A 79 -3.12 1.70 3.79
CA ALA A 79 -1.74 1.78 3.31
C ALA A 79 -1.63 2.79 2.17
N SER A 80 -2.62 2.78 1.29
CA SER A 80 -2.65 3.71 0.17
C SER A 80 -2.76 5.15 0.66
N THR A 81 -3.63 5.38 1.65
CA THR A 81 -3.79 6.72 2.21
C THR A 81 -2.50 7.21 2.86
N ARG A 82 -1.82 6.34 3.59
CA ARG A 82 -0.56 6.73 4.21
C ARG A 82 0.50 7.08 3.17
N SER A 83 0.54 6.32 2.10
CA SER A 83 1.49 6.58 1.03
C SER A 83 1.23 7.92 0.36
N VAL A 84 -0.03 8.24 0.13
CA VAL A 84 -0.38 9.52 -0.46
C VAL A 84 -0.01 10.66 0.46
N ARG A 85 -0.30 10.54 1.75
CA ARG A 85 0.04 11.58 2.70
C ARG A 85 1.55 11.83 2.75
N ARG A 86 2.32 10.75 2.73
CA ARG A 86 3.76 10.87 2.76
C ARG A 86 4.28 11.57 1.51
N PHE A 87 3.71 11.22 0.38
CA PHE A 87 4.08 11.82 -0.88
C PHE A 87 3.81 13.33 -0.86
N VAL A 88 2.62 13.72 -0.40
CA VAL A 88 2.25 15.12 -0.34
C VAL A 88 3.18 15.87 0.62
N GLN A 89 3.50 15.25 1.74
CA GLN A 89 4.36 15.89 2.71
C GLN A 89 5.76 16.14 2.11
N ARG A 90 6.27 15.16 1.40
CA ARG A 90 7.61 15.29 0.85
C ARG A 90 7.70 16.19 -0.37
N MET A 91 6.77 16.05 -1.28
CA MET A 91 6.87 16.74 -2.55
C MET A 91 6.18 18.09 -2.55
N PHE A 92 5.20 18.27 -1.68
CA PHE A 92 4.41 19.50 -1.66
C PHE A 92 4.35 20.14 -0.29
N ASN A 93 5.22 19.70 0.59
CA ASN A 93 5.31 20.29 1.94
C ASN A 93 3.97 20.28 2.65
N GLY A 94 3.17 19.26 2.42
CA GLY A 94 1.87 19.13 3.06
C GLY A 94 0.74 19.88 2.38
N ASN A 95 1.05 20.55 1.28
CA ASN A 95 0.02 21.35 0.58
C ASN A 95 -0.73 20.49 -0.42
N THR A 96 -1.79 19.86 0.05
CA THR A 96 -2.59 18.95 -0.78
C THR A 96 -3.29 19.70 -1.92
N LEU A 97 -3.72 20.91 -1.67
CA LEU A 97 -4.40 21.67 -2.69
C LEU A 97 -3.48 21.92 -3.89
N LEU A 98 -2.22 22.17 -3.61
CA LEU A 98 -1.26 22.39 -4.68
C LEU A 98 -1.13 21.17 -5.57
N LEU A 99 -1.12 19.97 -4.96
CA LEU A 99 -1.06 18.74 -5.74
C LEU A 99 -2.25 18.65 -6.69
N PHE A 100 -3.46 18.87 -6.18
CA PHE A 100 -4.65 18.78 -7.01
C PHE A 100 -4.70 19.86 -8.07
N ARG A 101 -4.25 21.05 -7.71
CA ARG A 101 -4.19 22.12 -8.70
C ARG A 101 -3.30 21.73 -9.87
N GLN A 102 -2.16 21.16 -9.60
CA GLN A 102 -1.26 20.77 -10.67
C GLN A 102 -1.87 19.67 -11.55
N LEU A 103 -2.53 18.71 -10.93
CA LEU A 103 -3.16 17.63 -11.70
C LEU A 103 -4.25 18.17 -12.63
N VAL A 104 -5.03 19.11 -12.13
CA VAL A 104 -6.10 19.68 -12.94
C VAL A 104 -5.55 20.57 -14.05
N GLU A 105 -4.58 21.43 -13.71
CA GLU A 105 -4.05 22.37 -14.67
C GLU A 105 -3.19 21.74 -15.75
N GLU A 106 -2.54 20.64 -15.42
CA GLU A 106 -1.69 19.96 -16.39
C GLU A 106 -2.47 19.05 -17.32
N GLY A 107 -3.76 18.98 -17.16
CA GLY A 107 -4.57 18.19 -18.05
C GLY A 107 -4.50 16.69 -17.84
N GLU A 108 -4.11 16.28 -16.64
CA GLU A 108 -4.03 14.86 -16.33
C GLU A 108 -5.38 14.20 -16.15
N LEU A 109 -6.42 14.97 -15.97
CA LEU A 109 -7.75 14.42 -15.73
C LEU A 109 -8.66 14.65 -16.91
N SER A 110 -9.40 13.63 -17.28
CA SER A 110 -10.36 13.74 -18.37
C SER A 110 -11.58 14.53 -17.91
N ASP A 111 -12.40 14.94 -18.86
CA ASP A 111 -13.62 15.65 -18.54
C ASP A 111 -14.53 14.83 -17.65
N LYS A 112 -14.61 13.54 -17.92
CA LYS A 112 -15.42 12.65 -17.11
C LYS A 112 -14.88 12.58 -15.68
N GLU A 113 -13.57 12.49 -15.53
CA GLU A 113 -12.96 12.43 -14.22
C GLU A 113 -13.14 13.75 -13.46
N LEU A 114 -13.06 14.85 -14.16
CA LEU A 114 -13.29 16.14 -13.51
C LEU A 114 -14.71 16.25 -12.98
N ARG A 115 -15.67 15.72 -13.73
CA ARG A 115 -17.05 15.73 -13.26
C ARG A 115 -17.22 14.85 -12.03
N GLU A 116 -16.58 13.71 -12.02
CA GLU A 116 -16.66 12.82 -10.88
C GLU A 116 -16.04 13.44 -9.64
N LEU A 117 -14.92 14.14 -9.82
CA LEU A 117 -14.30 14.83 -8.71
C LEU A 117 -15.19 15.94 -8.19
N GLN A 118 -15.85 16.65 -9.10
CA GLN A 118 -16.75 17.72 -8.70
C GLN A 118 -17.86 17.18 -7.80
N LYS A 119 -18.42 16.03 -8.16
CA LYS A 119 -19.47 15.42 -7.36
C LYS A 119 -18.95 15.01 -6.00
N LEU A 120 -17.78 14.45 -5.98
CA LEU A 120 -17.16 14.01 -4.72
C LEU A 120 -16.89 15.19 -3.81
N ILE A 121 -16.38 16.28 -4.38
CA ILE A 121 -16.11 17.48 -3.62
C ILE A 121 -17.39 18.04 -3.03
N ASN A 122 -18.44 18.11 -3.86
CA ASN A 122 -19.72 18.63 -3.40
C ASN A 122 -20.29 17.79 -2.27
N LYS A 123 -20.17 16.48 -2.40
CA LYS A 123 -20.66 15.58 -1.37
C LYS A 123 -19.91 15.78 -0.06
N LYS A 124 -18.60 15.92 -0.14
CA LYS A 124 -17.79 16.09 1.06
C LYS A 124 -18.09 17.40 1.76
N ARG A 125 -18.29 18.48 0.98
CA ARG A 125 -18.62 19.76 1.55
C ARG A 125 -19.97 19.74 2.27
N LYS A 126 -20.91 19.01 1.66
CA LYS A 126 -22.23 18.89 2.26
C LYS A 126 -22.14 18.14 3.58
N GLU A 127 -21.38 17.08 3.61
CA GLU A 127 -21.18 16.33 4.84
C GLU A 127 -20.57 17.17 5.94
N ARG A 128 -19.60 18.00 5.56
CA ARG A 128 -18.95 18.84 6.56
C ARG A 128 -19.81 19.99 7.01
N GLY A 129 -20.73 20.42 6.20
CA GLY A 129 -21.61 21.51 6.53
C GLY A 129 -22.64 21.16 7.57
N LYS A 130 -22.76 19.87 7.89
CA LYS A 130 -23.66 19.47 8.95
C LYS A 130 -22.95 19.41 10.26
#